data_7f755f86240e399a5faad7e8bf5cbf61
#
_entry.id   7f755f86240e399a5faad7e8bf5cbf61
#
_cell.length_a   1.000
_cell.length_b   1.000
_cell.length_c   1.000
_cell.angle_alpha   90.00
_cell.angle_beta   90.00
_cell.angle_gamma   90.00
#
_symmetry.space_group_name_H-M   'P 1'
#
loop_
_entity.id
_entity.type
_entity.pdbx_description
1 polymer ?
#
loop_
_entity_poly.entity_id
_entity_poly.type
_entity_poly.pdbx_seq_one_letter_code
_entity_poly.pdbx_strand_id
1 'polypeptide(L)'
;AQMSYFEIGLMGGVANYYGDMTHDYVVLKESHPAYGGFVKYNVDAKKGFKFNVYSGTVSAADKNSDRANLNARNLSFTSNVTEVAFTFEYNFLGYRPVEFKQRISPYAYAGLAGFHFNPQAYYEGEWYDLQPLGTEGQGMENFPYRDKYRLYEFAFPFGVGIKFAMTERWNLG
;
A
#
# COMPACT_ATOMS: atom_id res chain seq x y z
N ALA A 1 27.73 1.22 -24.22
CA ALA A 1 26.63 2.20 -24.19
C ALA A 1 25.64 1.76 -23.11
N GLN A 2 25.29 2.68 -22.22
CA GLN A 2 24.30 2.45 -21.17
C GLN A 2 22.92 2.53 -21.84
N MET A 3 22.20 1.39 -21.94
CA MET A 3 20.87 1.38 -22.55
C MET A 3 19.82 1.69 -21.47
N SER A 4 19.12 2.79 -21.66
CA SER A 4 17.88 3.05 -20.94
C SER A 4 16.73 2.24 -21.55
N TYR A 5 15.80 1.76 -20.74
CA TYR A 5 14.67 0.96 -21.20
C TYR A 5 13.47 1.10 -20.26
N PHE A 6 12.29 0.80 -20.79
CA PHE A 6 11.06 0.75 -20.05
C PHE A 6 10.72 -0.68 -19.62
N GLU A 7 10.14 -0.80 -18.42
CA GLU A 7 9.51 -2.00 -17.92
C GLU A 7 8.04 -1.69 -17.64
N ILE A 8 7.18 -2.63 -17.94
CA ILE A 8 5.76 -2.62 -17.56
C ILE A 8 5.50 -3.90 -16.79
N GLY A 9 4.78 -3.81 -15.70
CA GLY A 9 4.52 -5.00 -14.89
C GLY A 9 3.24 -4.91 -14.09
N LEU A 10 2.89 -6.06 -13.53
CA LEU A 10 1.81 -6.20 -12.57
C LEU A 10 2.40 -6.46 -11.19
N MET A 11 1.68 -6.03 -10.17
CA MET A 11 2.01 -6.24 -8.77
C MET A 11 0.87 -6.98 -8.10
N GLY A 12 1.21 -7.90 -7.23
CA GLY A 12 0.26 -8.59 -6.37
C GLY A 12 0.83 -8.76 -4.97
N GLY A 13 -0.04 -8.71 -3.98
CA GLY A 13 0.36 -8.84 -2.60
C GLY A 13 -0.84 -8.92 -1.67
N VAL A 14 -0.58 -8.68 -0.41
CA VAL A 14 -1.60 -8.60 0.63
C VAL A 14 -1.54 -7.24 1.32
N ALA A 15 -2.71 -6.66 1.56
CA ALA A 15 -2.88 -5.48 2.39
C ALA A 15 -3.28 -5.90 3.80
N ASN A 16 -2.70 -5.23 4.78
CA ASN A 16 -2.99 -5.47 6.20
C ASN A 16 -3.10 -4.12 6.90
N TYR A 17 -3.95 -4.05 7.92
CA TYR A 17 -4.10 -2.87 8.74
C TYR A 17 -3.26 -3.01 10.02
N TYR A 18 -2.59 -1.91 10.38
CA TYR A 18 -1.91 -1.75 11.66
C TYR A 18 -2.33 -0.42 12.30
N GLY A 19 -2.96 -0.46 13.47
CA GLY A 19 -3.46 0.73 14.15
C GLY A 19 -4.22 0.39 15.43
N ASP A 20 -5.10 1.29 15.87
CA ASP A 20 -5.76 1.24 17.19
C ASP A 20 -6.63 -0.01 17.44
N MET A 21 -7.10 -0.66 16.40
CA MET A 21 -7.94 -1.87 16.48
C MET A 21 -7.12 -3.16 16.47
N THR A 22 -5.86 -3.11 16.08
CA THR A 22 -4.95 -4.25 16.12
C THR A 22 -3.54 -3.80 16.51
N HIS A 23 -2.91 -4.56 17.41
CA HIS A 23 -1.54 -4.30 17.85
C HIS A 23 -0.55 -5.33 17.28
N ASP A 24 -1.06 -6.33 16.56
CA ASP A 24 -0.24 -7.29 15.87
C ASP A 24 0.16 -6.73 14.51
N TYR A 25 1.43 -6.82 14.17
CA TYR A 25 1.96 -6.31 12.90
C TYR A 25 1.33 -6.96 11.67
N VAL A 26 0.87 -8.21 11.80
CA VAL A 26 0.21 -8.94 10.73
C VAL A 26 -0.90 -9.80 11.32
N VAL A 27 -2.16 -9.46 10.99
CA VAL A 27 -3.32 -10.28 11.32
C VAL A 27 -3.75 -11.02 10.06
N LEU A 28 -3.40 -12.30 9.94
CA LEU A 28 -3.68 -13.09 8.74
C LEU A 28 -5.17 -13.15 8.39
N LYS A 29 -6.05 -13.13 9.40
CA LYS A 29 -7.52 -13.14 9.22
C LYS A 29 -8.06 -11.85 8.57
N GLU A 30 -7.31 -10.77 8.65
CA GLU A 30 -7.65 -9.44 8.12
C GLU A 30 -6.78 -9.04 6.94
N SER A 31 -6.02 -10.00 6.40
CA SER A 31 -5.22 -9.81 5.19
C SER A 31 -6.09 -9.95 3.95
N HIS A 32 -6.12 -8.92 3.13
CA HIS A 32 -6.87 -8.89 1.88
C HIS A 32 -5.93 -8.84 0.68
N PRO A 33 -6.34 -9.39 -0.47
CA PRO A 33 -5.56 -9.28 -1.69
C PRO A 33 -5.43 -7.81 -2.11
N ALA A 34 -4.29 -7.51 -2.67
CA ALA A 34 -3.97 -6.21 -3.19
C ALA A 34 -3.22 -6.37 -4.51
N TYR A 35 -3.53 -5.55 -5.49
CA TYR A 35 -3.02 -5.66 -6.84
C TYR A 35 -2.82 -4.30 -7.48
N GLY A 36 -1.98 -4.27 -8.47
CA GLY A 36 -1.67 -3.04 -9.18
C GLY A 36 -0.84 -3.28 -10.43
N GLY A 37 -0.46 -2.18 -11.05
CA GLY A 37 0.40 -2.18 -12.21
C GLY A 37 1.41 -1.04 -12.12
N PHE A 38 2.48 -1.15 -12.87
CA PHE A 38 3.51 -0.13 -12.92
C PHE A 38 4.13 0.03 -14.31
N VAL A 39 4.65 1.21 -14.51
CA VAL A 39 5.59 1.52 -15.59
C VAL A 39 6.86 2.04 -14.95
N LYS A 40 8.00 1.53 -15.36
CA LYS A 40 9.30 1.91 -14.84
C LYS A 40 10.24 2.28 -15.98
N TYR A 41 10.94 3.37 -15.79
CA TYR A 41 12.02 3.81 -16.66
C TYR A 41 13.37 3.57 -16.00
N ASN A 42 14.15 2.65 -16.53
CA ASN A 42 15.51 2.39 -16.10
C ASN A 42 16.45 3.34 -16.85
N VAL A 43 17.05 4.25 -16.11
CA VAL A 43 18.02 5.23 -16.65
C VAL A 43 19.33 4.53 -16.99
N ASP A 44 19.72 3.63 -16.09
CA ASP A 44 20.95 2.83 -16.20
C ASP A 44 20.79 1.51 -15.42
N ALA A 45 21.86 0.73 -15.30
CA ALA A 45 21.86 -0.53 -14.57
C ALA A 45 21.55 -0.37 -13.07
N LYS A 46 21.77 0.82 -12.52
CA LYS A 46 21.62 1.08 -11.07
C LYS A 46 20.41 1.91 -10.71
N LYS A 47 19.91 2.75 -11.61
CA LYS A 47 18.89 3.77 -11.29
C LYS A 47 17.66 3.61 -12.17
N GLY A 48 16.50 3.74 -11.57
CA GLY A 48 15.22 3.77 -12.27
C GLY A 48 14.17 4.59 -11.54
N PHE A 49 13.18 5.01 -12.29
CA PHE A 49 11.98 5.68 -11.80
C PHE A 49 10.77 4.81 -12.10
N LYS A 50 9.94 4.59 -11.12
CA LYS A 50 8.74 3.78 -11.24
C LYS A 50 7.50 4.61 -10.88
N PHE A 51 6.51 4.56 -11.76
CA PHE A 51 5.17 5.02 -11.52
C PHE A 51 4.27 3.80 -11.36
N ASN A 52 3.51 3.73 -10.28
CA ASN A 52 2.59 2.62 -10.03
C ASN A 52 1.22 3.10 -9.54
N VAL A 53 0.24 2.30 -9.87
CA VAL A 53 -1.12 2.38 -9.32
C VAL A 53 -1.41 1.05 -8.63
N TYR A 54 -1.96 1.15 -7.45
CA TYR A 54 -2.18 0.01 -6.57
C TYR A 54 -3.56 0.11 -5.92
N SER A 55 -4.27 -1.00 -5.77
CA SER A 55 -5.55 -1.05 -5.09
C SER A 55 -5.62 -2.28 -4.19
N GLY A 56 -6.17 -2.10 -3.00
CA GLY A 56 -6.37 -3.16 -2.04
C GLY A 56 -7.43 -2.77 -1.02
N THR A 57 -7.84 -3.74 -0.23
CA THR A 57 -8.77 -3.53 0.88
C THR A 57 -8.02 -3.72 2.20
N VAL A 58 -8.28 -2.86 3.17
CA VAL A 58 -7.84 -3.04 4.55
C VAL A 58 -9.07 -3.15 5.44
N SER A 59 -8.99 -3.99 6.45
CA SER A 59 -10.05 -4.13 7.45
C SER A 59 -9.46 -4.38 8.83
N ALA A 60 -10.22 -4.10 9.86
CA ALA A 60 -9.94 -4.53 11.21
C ALA A 60 -11.26 -4.79 11.95
N ALA A 61 -11.24 -5.77 12.85
CA ALA A 61 -12.36 -6.09 13.68
C ALA A 61 -11.89 -6.46 15.10
N ASP A 62 -12.41 -5.77 16.08
CA ASP A 62 -12.10 -5.97 17.51
C ASP A 62 -12.29 -7.42 17.97
N LYS A 63 -13.24 -8.14 17.37
CA LYS A 63 -13.51 -9.56 17.66
C LYS A 63 -12.32 -10.48 17.33
N ASN A 64 -11.39 -10.04 16.49
CA ASN A 64 -10.20 -10.79 16.12
C ASN A 64 -8.99 -10.46 17.03
N SER A 65 -9.15 -9.52 17.95
CA SER A 65 -8.11 -9.15 18.93
C SER A 65 -8.10 -10.12 20.11
N ASP A 66 -6.94 -10.39 20.65
CA ASP A 66 -6.77 -11.18 21.85
C ASP A 66 -7.09 -10.41 23.15
N ARG A 67 -7.49 -9.14 23.04
CA ARG A 67 -7.82 -8.27 24.18
C ARG A 67 -9.31 -8.26 24.50
N ALA A 68 -9.65 -8.64 25.73
CA ALA A 68 -11.04 -8.71 26.20
C ALA A 68 -11.81 -7.38 26.11
N ASN A 69 -11.13 -6.24 26.33
CA ASN A 69 -11.72 -4.91 26.23
C ASN A 69 -12.09 -4.54 24.79
N LEU A 70 -11.29 -4.91 23.80
CA LEU A 70 -11.60 -4.71 22.40
C LEU A 70 -12.73 -5.64 21.94
N ASN A 71 -12.68 -6.90 22.34
CA ASN A 71 -13.77 -7.85 22.04
C ASN A 71 -15.12 -7.38 22.59
N ALA A 72 -15.13 -6.74 23.78
CA ALA A 72 -16.34 -6.17 24.36
C ALA A 72 -16.86 -4.94 23.59
N ARG A 73 -15.95 -4.16 22.98
CA ARG A 73 -16.29 -3.00 22.14
C ARG A 73 -16.87 -3.42 20.80
N ASN A 74 -16.38 -4.52 20.22
CA ASN A 74 -16.85 -5.18 19.00
C ASN A 74 -17.02 -4.24 17.78
N LEU A 75 -16.11 -3.30 17.61
CA LEU A 75 -16.08 -2.44 16.42
C LEU A 75 -15.42 -3.15 15.25
N SER A 76 -15.81 -2.77 14.04
CA SER A 76 -15.16 -3.24 12.81
C SER A 76 -15.25 -2.18 11.73
N PHE A 77 -14.25 -2.17 10.86
CA PHE A 77 -14.30 -1.36 9.64
C PHE A 77 -13.66 -2.09 8.47
N THR A 78 -14.00 -1.65 7.28
CA THR A 78 -13.31 -1.98 6.03
C THR A 78 -13.07 -0.71 5.25
N SER A 79 -12.00 -0.65 4.48
CA SER A 79 -11.70 0.47 3.59
C SER A 79 -11.01 -0.02 2.33
N ASN A 80 -11.52 0.40 1.19
CA ASN A 80 -10.79 0.27 -0.06
C ASN A 80 -9.76 1.40 -0.13
N VAL A 81 -8.52 1.05 -0.43
CA VAL A 81 -7.39 1.97 -0.59
C VAL A 81 -6.92 1.90 -2.03
N THR A 82 -6.83 3.05 -2.67
CA THR A 82 -6.21 3.18 -4.00
C THR A 82 -5.07 4.17 -3.90
N GLU A 83 -3.89 3.74 -4.29
CA GLU A 83 -2.65 4.51 -4.23
C GLU A 83 -2.08 4.74 -5.62
N VAL A 84 -1.55 5.93 -5.82
CA VAL A 84 -0.71 6.30 -6.95
C VAL A 84 0.62 6.75 -6.40
N ALA A 85 1.71 6.13 -6.84
CA ALA A 85 3.04 6.44 -6.33
C ALA A 85 4.05 6.67 -7.44
N PHE A 86 5.01 7.54 -7.15
CA PHE A 86 6.20 7.77 -7.95
C PHE A 86 7.43 7.51 -7.08
N THR A 87 8.26 6.54 -7.46
CA THR A 87 9.40 6.09 -6.68
C THR A 87 10.69 6.09 -7.50
N PHE A 88 11.78 6.43 -6.83
CA PHE A 88 13.14 6.21 -7.31
C PHE A 88 13.64 4.88 -6.79
N GLU A 89 14.26 4.09 -7.65
CA GLU A 89 14.88 2.80 -7.30
C GLU A 89 16.39 2.85 -7.54
N TYR A 90 17.15 2.24 -6.62
CA TYR A 90 18.59 2.07 -6.74
C TYR A 90 18.97 0.60 -6.59
N ASN A 91 19.55 0.01 -7.65
CA ASN A 91 20.03 -1.37 -7.69
C ASN A 91 21.51 -1.41 -7.25
N PHE A 92 21.81 -2.03 -6.12
CA PHE A 92 23.16 -1.98 -5.51
C PHE A 92 24.22 -2.67 -6.37
N LEU A 93 23.90 -3.80 -6.96
CA LEU A 93 24.83 -4.58 -7.80
C LEU A 93 24.73 -4.23 -9.30
N GLY A 94 23.78 -3.34 -9.64
CA GLY A 94 23.35 -3.14 -11.01
C GLY A 94 22.39 -4.26 -11.45
N TYR A 95 21.59 -3.98 -12.48
CA TYR A 95 20.61 -4.92 -12.99
C TYR A 95 20.50 -4.77 -14.52
N ARG A 96 20.78 -5.85 -15.27
CA ARG A 96 20.82 -5.83 -16.75
C ARG A 96 20.09 -7.02 -17.33
N PRO A 97 18.77 -7.12 -17.19
CA PRO A 97 17.98 -8.24 -17.69
C PRO A 97 18.07 -8.37 -19.22
N VAL A 98 18.06 -7.26 -19.95
CA VAL A 98 18.10 -7.25 -21.44
C VAL A 98 19.40 -7.86 -21.99
N GLU A 99 20.52 -7.67 -21.30
CA GLU A 99 21.79 -8.30 -21.66
C GLU A 99 21.96 -9.69 -21.04
N PHE A 100 21.00 -10.11 -20.21
CA PHE A 100 21.04 -11.32 -19.40
C PHE A 100 22.31 -11.45 -18.53
N LYS A 101 22.83 -10.27 -18.15
CA LYS A 101 23.94 -10.11 -17.21
C LYS A 101 23.42 -9.52 -15.92
N GLN A 102 24.09 -9.80 -14.80
CA GLN A 102 23.65 -9.29 -13.49
C GLN A 102 22.16 -9.54 -13.26
N ARG A 103 21.78 -10.80 -13.28
CA ARG A 103 20.40 -11.29 -13.21
C ARG A 103 19.74 -11.10 -11.86
N ILE A 104 20.52 -10.90 -10.81
CA ILE A 104 20.04 -10.70 -9.44
C ILE A 104 20.61 -9.38 -8.95
N SER A 105 19.75 -8.55 -8.38
CA SER A 105 20.19 -7.34 -7.71
C SER A 105 19.29 -7.01 -6.52
N PRO A 106 19.83 -6.88 -5.33
CA PRO A 106 19.14 -6.18 -4.26
C PRO A 106 18.97 -4.72 -4.65
N TYR A 107 17.84 -4.14 -4.25
CA TYR A 107 17.53 -2.74 -4.52
C TYR A 107 16.88 -2.08 -3.31
N ALA A 108 16.97 -0.76 -3.25
CA ALA A 108 16.17 0.07 -2.37
C ALA A 108 15.35 1.04 -3.20
N TYR A 109 14.24 1.47 -2.66
CA TYR A 109 13.40 2.50 -3.27
C TYR A 109 12.87 3.47 -2.24
N ALA A 110 12.59 4.70 -2.69
CA ALA A 110 11.89 5.71 -1.93
C ALA A 110 11.13 6.63 -2.89
N GLY A 111 10.06 7.26 -2.41
CA GLY A 111 9.26 8.13 -3.27
C GLY A 111 8.14 8.87 -2.57
N LEU A 112 7.19 9.31 -3.38
CA LEU A 112 5.99 10.01 -2.98
C LEU A 112 4.77 9.24 -3.47
N ALA A 113 3.76 9.18 -2.64
CA ALA A 113 2.47 8.59 -2.98
C ALA A 113 1.32 9.48 -2.54
N GLY A 114 0.24 9.44 -3.30
CA GLY A 114 -1.05 9.92 -2.87
C GLY A 114 -2.02 8.74 -2.84
N PHE A 115 -2.82 8.63 -1.80
CA PHE A 115 -3.79 7.56 -1.70
C PHE A 115 -5.17 8.09 -1.29
N HIS A 116 -6.18 7.40 -1.80
CA HIS A 116 -7.58 7.57 -1.42
C HIS A 116 -8.02 6.37 -0.59
N PHE A 117 -8.77 6.63 0.46
CA PHE A 117 -9.37 5.62 1.31
C PHE A 117 -10.78 6.05 1.72
N ASN A 118 -11.67 5.08 1.96
CA ASN A 118 -13.03 5.35 2.44
C ASN A 118 -13.42 4.28 3.46
N PRO A 119 -13.24 4.56 4.75
CA PRO A 119 -13.60 3.61 5.80
C PRO A 119 -15.10 3.51 5.96
N GLN A 120 -15.58 2.28 6.01
CA GLN A 120 -16.99 1.91 6.18
C GLN A 120 -17.16 0.94 7.34
N ALA A 121 -18.29 1.01 8.03
CA ALA A 121 -18.70 0.04 9.03
C ALA A 121 -20.00 -0.65 8.60
N TYR A 122 -20.13 -1.92 8.99
CA TYR A 122 -21.35 -2.69 8.77
C TYR A 122 -22.26 -2.58 9.97
N TYR A 123 -23.50 -2.10 9.76
CA TYR A 123 -24.50 -1.95 10.82
C TYR A 123 -25.90 -2.28 10.30
N GLU A 124 -26.64 -3.10 11.02
CA GLU A 124 -28.04 -3.50 10.72
C GLU A 124 -28.29 -4.00 9.28
N GLY A 125 -27.30 -4.64 8.68
CA GLY A 125 -27.42 -5.21 7.32
C GLY A 125 -26.92 -4.33 6.19
N GLU A 126 -26.42 -3.12 6.50
CA GLU A 126 -25.96 -2.15 5.51
C GLU A 126 -24.54 -1.63 5.82
N TRP A 127 -23.86 -1.13 4.79
CA TRP A 127 -22.54 -0.48 4.91
C TRP A 127 -22.71 1.02 4.97
N TYR A 128 -22.10 1.65 5.97
CA TYR A 128 -22.14 3.09 6.19
C TYR A 128 -20.74 3.69 6.10
N ASP A 129 -20.59 4.77 5.33
CA ASP A 129 -19.36 5.55 5.27
C ASP A 129 -19.12 6.25 6.60
N LEU A 130 -17.94 6.06 7.20
CA LEU A 130 -17.64 6.59 8.54
C LEU A 130 -17.29 8.08 8.52
N GLN A 131 -16.69 8.58 7.44
CA GLN A 131 -16.29 9.98 7.31
C GLN A 131 -17.47 10.96 7.45
N PRO A 132 -18.64 10.77 6.80
CA PRO A 132 -19.79 11.65 6.98
C PRO A 132 -20.39 11.62 8.40
N LEU A 133 -20.29 10.49 9.08
CA LEU A 133 -20.88 10.29 10.41
C LEU A 133 -20.10 11.00 11.52
N GLY A 134 -18.83 11.38 11.29
CA GLY A 134 -18.04 12.08 12.30
C GLY A 134 -17.89 11.28 13.60
N THR A 135 -17.57 9.99 13.49
CA THR A 135 -17.57 9.01 14.60
C THR A 135 -16.67 9.35 15.79
N GLU A 136 -15.74 10.31 15.61
CA GLU A 136 -14.88 10.85 16.67
C GLU A 136 -15.26 12.29 17.06
N GLY A 137 -16.50 12.71 16.75
CA GLY A 137 -17.00 14.05 17.03
C GLY A 137 -16.64 15.11 15.99
N GLN A 138 -16.10 14.71 14.82
CA GLN A 138 -15.78 15.66 13.75
C GLN A 138 -17.06 16.29 13.17
N GLY A 139 -17.05 17.63 13.09
CA GLY A 139 -18.17 18.40 12.55
C GLY A 139 -19.40 18.50 13.48
N MET A 140 -19.26 18.11 14.75
CA MET A 140 -20.31 18.29 15.77
C MET A 140 -20.16 19.65 16.46
N GLU A 141 -21.29 20.30 16.82
CA GLU A 141 -21.32 21.61 17.50
C GLU A 141 -20.53 21.61 18.82
N ASN A 142 -20.51 20.48 19.53
CA ASN A 142 -19.77 20.33 20.78
C ASN A 142 -18.24 20.20 20.59
N PHE A 143 -17.77 19.99 19.35
CA PHE A 143 -16.34 19.85 19.02
C PHE A 143 -15.97 20.72 17.81
N PRO A 144 -16.11 22.05 17.90
CA PRO A 144 -15.94 22.96 16.76
C PRO A 144 -14.52 23.00 16.17
N TYR A 145 -13.54 22.41 16.88
CA TYR A 145 -12.13 22.34 16.45
C TYR A 145 -11.77 21.03 15.73
N ARG A 146 -12.74 20.10 15.58
CA ARG A 146 -12.52 18.83 14.92
C ARG A 146 -13.13 18.84 13.53
N ASP A 147 -12.31 19.18 12.55
CA ASP A 147 -12.71 19.05 11.14
C ASP A 147 -12.82 17.58 10.73
N LYS A 148 -13.68 17.31 9.75
CA LYS A 148 -13.74 15.98 9.12
C LYS A 148 -12.41 15.69 8.43
N TYR A 149 -11.88 14.48 8.63
CA TYR A 149 -10.66 14.07 7.97
C TYR A 149 -10.86 13.98 6.44
N ARG A 150 -9.78 14.15 5.71
CA ARG A 150 -9.79 14.02 4.25
C ARG A 150 -9.73 12.55 3.88
N LEU A 151 -10.37 12.19 2.76
CA LEU A 151 -10.28 10.84 2.19
C LEU A 151 -9.05 10.66 1.29
N TYR A 152 -8.26 11.70 1.08
CA TYR A 152 -7.03 11.73 0.30
C TYR A 152 -5.89 12.17 1.19
N GLU A 153 -4.83 11.36 1.22
CA GLU A 153 -3.65 11.64 2.02
C GLU A 153 -2.37 11.34 1.22
N PHE A 154 -1.25 11.84 1.73
CA PHE A 154 0.07 11.63 1.15
C PHE A 154 0.88 10.65 2.00
N ALA A 155 1.74 9.88 1.33
CA ALA A 155 2.66 8.96 1.96
C ALA A 155 4.05 9.05 1.33
N PHE A 156 5.04 8.57 2.07
CA PHE A 156 6.42 8.44 1.62
C PHE A 156 6.78 6.94 1.60
N PRO A 157 6.49 6.23 0.49
CA PRO A 157 6.84 4.83 0.37
C PRO A 157 8.36 4.67 0.30
N PHE A 158 8.89 3.74 1.06
CA PHE A 158 10.28 3.31 1.00
C PHE A 158 10.41 1.83 1.35
N GLY A 159 11.44 1.20 0.83
CA GLY A 159 11.65 -0.21 1.12
C GLY A 159 12.88 -0.77 0.41
N VAL A 160 13.06 -2.07 0.60
CA VAL A 160 14.11 -2.86 -0.02
C VAL A 160 13.51 -4.12 -0.64
N GLY A 161 14.18 -4.65 -1.65
CA GLY A 161 13.76 -5.87 -2.32
C GLY A 161 14.92 -6.51 -3.10
N ILE A 162 14.61 -7.62 -3.75
CA ILE A 162 15.53 -8.34 -4.61
C ILE A 162 14.85 -8.55 -5.95
N LYS A 163 15.56 -8.22 -7.04
CA LYS A 163 15.12 -8.48 -8.42
C LYS A 163 15.81 -9.69 -8.98
N PHE A 164 15.07 -10.45 -9.76
CA PHE A 164 15.55 -11.62 -10.47
C PHE A 164 15.08 -11.61 -11.94
N ALA A 165 16.02 -11.60 -12.88
CA ALA A 165 15.73 -11.77 -14.30
C ALA A 165 15.56 -13.26 -14.62
N MET A 166 14.34 -13.68 -14.88
CA MET A 166 14.04 -15.05 -15.35
C MET A 166 14.50 -15.24 -16.80
N THR A 167 14.24 -14.23 -17.63
CA THR A 167 14.69 -14.15 -19.02
C THR A 167 15.14 -12.72 -19.34
N GLU A 168 15.52 -12.46 -20.58
CA GLU A 168 15.80 -11.09 -21.04
C GLU A 168 14.58 -10.15 -20.99
N ARG A 169 13.36 -10.70 -20.94
CA ARG A 169 12.10 -9.96 -21.00
C ARG A 169 11.22 -10.13 -19.77
N TRP A 170 11.37 -11.21 -19.01
CA TRP A 170 10.56 -11.51 -17.84
C TRP A 170 11.39 -11.40 -16.57
N ASN A 171 10.92 -10.56 -15.68
CA ASN A 171 11.57 -10.22 -14.42
C ASN A 171 10.60 -10.42 -13.26
N LEU A 172 11.14 -10.80 -12.10
CA LEU A 172 10.45 -10.86 -10.81
C LEU A 172 11.17 -9.91 -9.84
N GLY A 173 10.42 -9.16 -9.06
CA GLY A 173 10.99 -8.23 -8.07
C GLY A 173 10.02 -7.93 -6.93
#